data_5a8a703f9984b16b8f8b1a0db871023c
#
_entry.id   5a8a703f9984b16b8f8b1a0db871023c
#
_cell.length_a   1.000
_cell.length_b   1.000
_cell.length_c   1.000
_cell.angle_alpha   90.00
_cell.angle_beta   90.00
_cell.angle_gamma   90.00
#
_symmetry.space_group_name_H-M   'P 1'
#
loop_
_entity.id
_entity.type
_entity.pdbx_description
1 polymer ?
#
loop_
_entity_poly.entity_id
_entity_poly.type
_entity_poly.pdbx_seq_one_letter_code
_entity_poly.pdbx_strand_id
1 'polypeptide(L)'
;VYPDSLDLAEVVNAIAANPAYGPYCKQLLSAGPLKATRGKTETTDHPPIYPTAAATPDDLSAADYKLYNLIARRFLATLSGPATVEGTKVTLDVAGEPFVAKGDVLAEPGFRAIYPYGLKKDEQLPALSEGSTIAFNGATCTKKQTEPPARYSQGKLVQEMEKLGLGTKSTRASIIERLYQVKYVQNDPIEPSQLGIAVIDALDKFAPHITHAEMTAELERSMDRIAEGEQTKAEVVETSRNLLAQELANLMPHSEEVADALSDAVAADAYVGPCPKCGKDLQLKASHKTKSMFIGCAGWPDCDVTYPLPKGKIEAVPEKCPTCGMPQVKVTAFRSKPRVQCIDPACASNQEPEVVVGKCPVCAERGLDKNLIARRNPRTLKRSITCENFDECQTRYPLPQYGDIVPTEEVCEHCGAPMVVIKTARGPWK
;
A
#
# COMPACT_ATOMS: atom_id res chain seq x y z
N VAL A 1 29.04 -6.77 5.45
CA VAL A 1 29.96 -7.87 5.05
C VAL A 1 29.61 -9.09 5.87
N TYR A 2 29.70 -10.29 5.30
CA TYR A 2 29.61 -11.51 6.10
C TYR A 2 30.82 -11.59 7.04
N PRO A 3 30.62 -12.03 8.30
CA PRO A 3 31.75 -12.18 9.22
C PRO A 3 32.75 -13.22 8.69
N ASP A 4 34.02 -13.02 8.96
CA ASP A 4 35.09 -13.95 8.54
C ASP A 4 34.96 -15.34 9.17
N SER A 5 34.23 -15.44 10.29
CA SER A 5 33.90 -16.69 10.96
C SER A 5 32.82 -17.54 10.25
N LEU A 6 32.10 -16.96 9.26
CA LEU A 6 31.06 -17.65 8.52
C LEU A 6 31.67 -18.45 7.36
N ASP A 7 31.59 -19.77 7.42
CA ASP A 7 31.95 -20.62 6.28
C ASP A 7 30.83 -20.58 5.22
N LEU A 8 31.09 -19.80 4.15
CA LEU A 8 30.17 -19.66 3.02
C LEU A 8 29.92 -20.98 2.30
N ALA A 9 30.91 -21.89 2.25
CA ALA A 9 30.76 -23.18 1.61
C ALA A 9 29.84 -24.10 2.42
N GLU A 10 29.93 -24.06 3.75
CA GLU A 10 28.99 -24.77 4.62
C GLU A 10 27.55 -24.35 4.39
N VAL A 11 27.30 -23.03 4.35
CA VAL A 11 25.94 -22.48 4.08
C VAL A 11 25.43 -22.90 2.69
N VAL A 12 26.29 -22.84 1.66
CA VAL A 12 25.91 -23.26 0.29
C VAL A 12 25.60 -24.76 0.26
N ASN A 13 26.38 -25.58 0.94
CA ASN A 13 26.12 -27.02 1.05
C ASN A 13 24.81 -27.31 1.83
N ALA A 14 24.53 -26.57 2.90
CA ALA A 14 23.32 -26.76 3.69
C ALA A 14 22.05 -26.55 2.86
N ILE A 15 22.03 -25.55 1.95
CA ILE A 15 20.86 -25.25 1.10
C ILE A 15 20.82 -26.04 -0.21
N ALA A 16 21.90 -26.74 -0.56
CA ALA A 16 21.99 -27.54 -1.79
C ALA A 16 20.99 -28.71 -1.84
N ALA A 17 20.49 -29.16 -0.69
CA ALA A 17 19.45 -30.18 -0.61
C ALA A 17 18.12 -29.76 -1.25
N ASN A 18 17.84 -28.46 -1.34
CA ASN A 18 16.66 -27.98 -2.05
C ASN A 18 16.87 -28.07 -3.56
N PRO A 19 16.01 -28.80 -4.32
CA PRO A 19 16.16 -29.00 -5.77
C PRO A 19 16.20 -27.69 -6.56
N ALA A 20 15.57 -26.63 -6.07
CA ALA A 20 15.54 -25.31 -6.74
C ALA A 20 16.90 -24.60 -6.71
N TYR A 21 17.79 -24.96 -5.80
CA TYR A 21 19.11 -24.32 -5.61
C TYR A 21 20.29 -25.26 -5.90
N GLY A 22 20.07 -26.56 -5.80
CA GLY A 22 21.14 -27.58 -5.93
C GLY A 22 22.07 -27.40 -7.15
N PRO A 23 21.55 -27.15 -8.37
CA PRO A 23 22.39 -26.89 -9.53
C PRO A 23 23.30 -25.67 -9.37
N TYR A 24 22.79 -24.58 -8.84
CA TYR A 24 23.55 -23.35 -8.59
C TYR A 24 24.60 -23.54 -7.50
N CYS A 25 24.25 -24.25 -6.42
CA CYS A 25 25.18 -24.56 -5.34
C CYS A 25 26.37 -25.39 -5.86
N LYS A 26 26.11 -26.42 -6.65
CA LYS A 26 27.17 -27.23 -7.29
C LYS A 26 28.09 -26.40 -8.17
N GLN A 27 27.50 -25.54 -9.01
CA GLN A 27 28.26 -24.64 -9.89
C GLN A 27 29.17 -23.71 -9.07
N LEU A 28 28.65 -23.09 -8.01
CA LEU A 28 29.40 -22.17 -7.16
C LEU A 28 30.56 -22.88 -6.44
N LEU A 29 30.31 -24.05 -5.86
CA LEU A 29 31.33 -24.81 -5.15
C LEU A 29 32.43 -25.35 -6.09
N SER A 30 32.10 -25.63 -7.35
CA SER A 30 33.09 -26.07 -8.37
C SER A 30 33.92 -24.94 -8.96
N ALA A 31 33.48 -23.67 -8.83
CA ALA A 31 34.19 -22.52 -9.40
C ALA A 31 35.38 -22.03 -8.56
N GLY A 32 35.60 -22.58 -7.36
CA GLY A 32 36.73 -22.25 -6.49
C GLY A 32 36.29 -21.58 -5.21
N PRO A 33 37.19 -20.82 -4.54
CA PRO A 33 36.88 -20.17 -3.28
C PRO A 33 35.73 -19.16 -3.38
N LEU A 34 34.73 -19.30 -2.52
CA LEU A 34 33.56 -18.43 -2.51
C LEU A 34 33.92 -17.05 -1.95
N LYS A 35 33.56 -16.01 -2.70
CA LYS A 35 33.74 -14.62 -2.28
C LYS A 35 32.45 -13.85 -2.55
N ALA A 36 31.83 -13.35 -1.50
CA ALA A 36 30.62 -12.56 -1.64
C ALA A 36 30.93 -11.14 -2.19
N THR A 37 30.07 -10.69 -3.10
CA THR A 37 30.10 -9.27 -3.55
C THR A 37 29.72 -8.36 -2.41
N ARG A 38 30.38 -7.20 -2.32
CA ARG A 38 30.15 -6.19 -1.28
C ARG A 38 29.25 -5.07 -1.79
N GLY A 39 28.47 -4.47 -0.89
CA GLY A 39 27.83 -3.19 -1.12
C GLY A 39 28.84 -2.02 -1.05
N LYS A 40 28.36 -0.80 -1.32
CA LYS A 40 29.16 0.42 -1.22
C LYS A 40 29.49 0.81 0.22
N THR A 41 28.61 0.45 1.16
CA THR A 41 28.72 0.78 2.58
C THR A 41 29.08 -0.47 3.37
N GLU A 42 30.07 -0.36 4.25
CA GLU A 42 30.45 -1.42 5.17
C GLU A 42 29.83 -1.14 6.54
N THR A 43 29.17 -2.16 7.12
CA THR A 43 28.62 -2.11 8.48
C THR A 43 28.99 -3.39 9.20
N THR A 44 29.45 -3.28 10.43
CA THR A 44 29.87 -4.40 11.27
C THR A 44 28.82 -4.85 12.26
N ASP A 45 27.85 -3.98 12.56
CA ASP A 45 26.77 -4.15 13.54
C ASP A 45 25.66 -5.11 13.07
N HIS A 46 25.44 -5.19 11.75
CA HIS A 46 24.41 -6.04 11.15
C HIS A 46 24.96 -6.86 9.99
N PRO A 47 25.27 -8.15 10.18
CA PRO A 47 25.68 -9.01 9.08
C PRO A 47 24.56 -9.17 8.05
N PRO A 48 24.87 -9.39 6.76
CA PRO A 48 23.88 -9.67 5.74
C PRO A 48 23.05 -10.90 6.09
N ILE A 49 21.76 -10.87 5.75
CA ILE A 49 20.85 -12.00 5.97
C ILE A 49 21.25 -13.15 5.03
N TYR A 50 21.32 -14.38 5.57
CA TYR A 50 21.60 -15.59 4.82
C TYR A 50 20.74 -16.76 5.34
N PRO A 51 20.49 -17.81 4.54
CA PRO A 51 19.75 -18.99 4.98
C PRO A 51 20.60 -19.85 5.92
N THR A 52 20.03 -20.37 6.98
CA THR A 52 20.73 -21.23 7.95
C THR A 52 20.49 -22.72 7.74
N ALA A 53 19.47 -23.09 6.96
CA ALA A 53 19.14 -24.48 6.62
C ALA A 53 18.38 -24.54 5.28
N ALA A 54 18.32 -25.72 4.69
CA ALA A 54 17.44 -25.98 3.55
C ALA A 54 15.97 -25.94 4.00
N ALA A 55 15.10 -25.39 3.18
CA ALA A 55 13.65 -25.46 3.32
C ALA A 55 13.00 -25.65 1.95
N THR A 56 11.93 -26.44 1.91
CA THR A 56 11.10 -26.69 0.74
C THR A 56 9.71 -26.05 0.91
N PRO A 57 8.87 -25.99 -0.15
CA PRO A 57 7.49 -25.53 -0.02
C PRO A 57 6.65 -26.30 0.99
N ASP A 58 7.03 -27.54 1.31
CA ASP A 58 6.31 -28.41 2.24
C ASP A 58 6.69 -28.13 3.71
N ASP A 59 7.85 -27.51 3.94
CA ASP A 59 8.36 -27.19 5.27
C ASP A 59 7.83 -25.88 5.84
N LEU A 60 7.35 -24.96 4.97
CA LEU A 60 7.00 -23.60 5.33
C LEU A 60 5.63 -23.19 4.76
N SER A 61 4.99 -22.18 5.39
CA SER A 61 3.82 -21.57 4.76
C SER A 61 4.18 -20.96 3.40
N ALA A 62 3.19 -20.82 2.50
CA ALA A 62 3.41 -20.24 1.18
C ALA A 62 4.00 -18.80 1.22
N ALA A 63 3.71 -18.04 2.28
CA ALA A 63 4.26 -16.70 2.49
C ALA A 63 5.71 -16.77 2.97
N ASP A 64 5.99 -17.62 3.95
CA ASP A 64 7.32 -17.79 4.52
C ASP A 64 8.28 -18.39 3.50
N TYR A 65 7.81 -19.37 2.70
CA TYR A 65 8.62 -19.93 1.62
C TYR A 65 9.00 -18.90 0.56
N LYS A 66 8.10 -17.95 0.21
CA LYS A 66 8.44 -16.87 -0.71
C LYS A 66 9.56 -15.98 -0.16
N LEU A 67 9.51 -15.67 1.14
CA LEU A 67 10.56 -14.89 1.81
C LEU A 67 11.87 -15.68 1.86
N TYR A 68 11.82 -16.94 2.28
CA TYR A 68 12.98 -17.83 2.30
C TYR A 68 13.63 -17.94 0.90
N ASN A 69 12.83 -18.18 -0.16
CA ASN A 69 13.31 -18.26 -1.53
C ASN A 69 13.99 -16.96 -1.99
N LEU A 70 13.46 -15.80 -1.61
CA LEU A 70 14.07 -14.51 -1.90
C LEU A 70 15.43 -14.36 -1.23
N ILE A 71 15.53 -14.74 0.05
CA ILE A 71 16.78 -14.69 0.84
C ILE A 71 17.82 -15.66 0.26
N ALA A 72 17.45 -16.91 0.05
CA ALA A 72 18.35 -17.93 -0.47
C ALA A 72 18.90 -17.57 -1.86
N ARG A 73 18.04 -17.14 -2.78
CA ARG A 73 18.46 -16.68 -4.11
C ARG A 73 19.34 -15.45 -4.04
N ARG A 74 19.02 -14.49 -3.15
CA ARG A 74 19.85 -13.29 -2.97
C ARG A 74 21.23 -13.65 -2.44
N PHE A 75 21.30 -14.54 -1.44
CA PHE A 75 22.56 -15.04 -0.90
C PHE A 75 23.43 -15.67 -1.99
N LEU A 76 22.91 -16.67 -2.73
CA LEU A 76 23.64 -17.33 -3.82
C LEU A 76 24.07 -16.35 -4.91
N ALA A 77 23.24 -15.38 -5.23
CA ALA A 77 23.55 -14.35 -6.22
C ALA A 77 24.76 -13.47 -5.80
N THR A 78 24.93 -13.21 -4.49
CA THR A 78 26.11 -12.46 -4.01
C THR A 78 27.42 -13.22 -4.19
N LEU A 79 27.35 -14.56 -4.31
CA LEU A 79 28.49 -15.44 -4.53
C LEU A 79 28.76 -15.71 -6.01
N SER A 80 27.88 -15.24 -6.90
CA SER A 80 27.98 -15.46 -8.35
C SER A 80 28.72 -14.33 -9.05
N GLY A 81 29.20 -14.63 -10.25
CA GLY A 81 29.81 -13.64 -11.13
C GLY A 81 28.82 -12.58 -11.64
N PRO A 82 29.31 -11.47 -12.19
CA PRO A 82 28.48 -10.42 -12.75
C PRO A 82 27.67 -10.93 -13.96
N ALA A 83 26.56 -10.24 -14.22
CA ALA A 83 25.82 -10.40 -15.48
C ALA A 83 26.39 -9.44 -16.52
N THR A 84 26.56 -9.91 -17.76
CA THR A 84 26.99 -9.08 -18.88
C THR A 84 25.79 -8.73 -19.74
N VAL A 85 25.60 -7.43 -19.97
CA VAL A 85 24.53 -6.91 -20.84
C VAL A 85 25.18 -6.21 -22.02
N GLU A 86 24.78 -6.60 -23.23
CA GLU A 86 25.16 -5.94 -24.47
C GLU A 86 24.14 -4.83 -24.78
N GLY A 87 24.58 -3.58 -24.69
CA GLY A 87 23.77 -2.40 -25.00
C GLY A 87 24.06 -1.90 -26.41
N THR A 88 23.05 -1.89 -27.26
CA THR A 88 23.12 -1.36 -28.62
C THR A 88 22.42 -0.03 -28.70
N LYS A 89 23.09 1.00 -29.23
CA LYS A 89 22.50 2.30 -29.53
C LYS A 89 22.63 2.57 -31.01
N VAL A 90 21.49 2.76 -31.66
CA VAL A 90 21.42 3.12 -33.10
C VAL A 90 20.91 4.54 -33.21
N THR A 91 21.61 5.37 -34.01
CA THR A 91 21.14 6.71 -34.39
C THR A 91 20.81 6.68 -35.87
N LEU A 92 19.58 7.00 -36.20
CA LEU A 92 19.08 7.06 -37.57
C LEU A 92 18.94 8.54 -37.96
N ASP A 93 19.36 8.87 -39.17
CA ASP A 93 19.12 10.17 -39.76
C ASP A 93 17.90 10.06 -40.67
N VAL A 94 16.86 10.86 -40.39
CA VAL A 94 15.67 10.95 -41.22
C VAL A 94 15.50 12.41 -41.67
N ALA A 95 15.98 12.72 -42.88
CA ALA A 95 15.94 14.06 -43.44
C ALA A 95 16.62 15.13 -42.55
N GLY A 96 17.71 14.80 -41.89
CA GLY A 96 18.44 15.70 -41.00
C GLY A 96 18.02 15.65 -39.52
N GLU A 97 16.95 14.94 -39.21
CA GLU A 97 16.49 14.78 -37.84
C GLU A 97 16.97 13.45 -37.23
N PRO A 98 17.67 13.46 -36.07
CA PRO A 98 18.21 12.26 -35.45
C PRO A 98 17.15 11.52 -34.65
N PHE A 99 16.94 10.25 -34.97
CA PHE A 99 16.14 9.31 -34.20
C PHE A 99 17.04 8.30 -33.50
N VAL A 100 16.81 8.05 -32.23
CA VAL A 100 17.64 7.13 -31.43
C VAL A 100 16.82 5.91 -30.99
N ALA A 101 17.31 4.72 -31.32
CA ALA A 101 16.85 3.46 -30.78
C ALA A 101 17.90 2.89 -29.84
N LYS A 102 17.47 2.28 -28.73
CA LYS A 102 18.34 1.57 -27.78
C LYS A 102 17.78 0.19 -27.54
N GLY A 103 18.66 -0.80 -27.45
CA GLY A 103 18.30 -2.15 -27.09
C GLY A 103 19.36 -2.72 -26.15
N ASP A 104 18.92 -3.49 -25.17
CA ASP A 104 19.78 -4.19 -24.21
C ASP A 104 19.47 -5.69 -24.29
N VAL A 105 20.50 -6.51 -24.46
CA VAL A 105 20.39 -7.97 -24.50
C VAL A 105 21.28 -8.57 -23.42
N LEU A 106 20.75 -9.51 -22.65
CA LEU A 106 21.50 -10.24 -21.64
C LEU A 106 22.43 -11.28 -22.32
N ALA A 107 23.71 -10.93 -22.50
CA ALA A 107 24.69 -11.81 -23.12
C ALA A 107 25.11 -12.95 -22.18
N GLU A 108 25.42 -12.63 -20.91
CA GLU A 108 25.78 -13.62 -19.90
C GLU A 108 24.90 -13.36 -18.64
N PRO A 109 24.13 -14.36 -18.21
CA PRO A 109 23.18 -14.17 -17.12
C PRO A 109 23.86 -13.93 -15.75
N GLY A 110 25.06 -14.51 -15.49
CA GLY A 110 25.73 -14.35 -14.21
C GLY A 110 24.80 -14.56 -13.01
N PHE A 111 24.85 -13.65 -12.03
CA PHE A 111 23.98 -13.71 -10.85
C PHE A 111 22.46 -13.66 -11.18
N ARG A 112 22.09 -13.12 -12.34
CA ARG A 112 20.68 -13.00 -12.76
C ARG A 112 20.03 -14.36 -13.05
N ALA A 113 20.81 -15.39 -13.35
CA ALA A 113 20.31 -16.75 -13.49
C ALA A 113 19.71 -17.27 -12.16
N ILE A 114 20.30 -16.86 -11.03
CA ILE A 114 19.88 -17.27 -9.69
C ILE A 114 18.82 -16.33 -9.13
N TYR A 115 18.97 -15.02 -9.37
CA TYR A 115 18.12 -13.95 -8.83
C TYR A 115 17.42 -13.19 -9.98
N PRO A 116 16.35 -13.77 -10.57
CA PRO A 116 15.69 -13.24 -11.75
C PRO A 116 14.65 -12.14 -11.46
N TYR A 117 14.78 -11.44 -10.33
CA TYR A 117 13.82 -10.40 -9.92
C TYR A 117 14.22 -9.03 -10.46
N GLY A 118 13.21 -8.26 -10.91
CA GLY A 118 13.43 -6.90 -11.42
C GLY A 118 14.15 -6.82 -12.76
N LEU A 119 14.18 -7.91 -13.52
CA LEU A 119 14.78 -7.92 -14.85
C LEU A 119 13.88 -7.15 -15.83
N LYS A 120 14.50 -6.29 -16.63
CA LYS A 120 13.87 -5.76 -17.84
C LYS A 120 13.84 -6.85 -18.91
N LYS A 121 12.83 -6.79 -19.77
CA LYS A 121 12.81 -7.65 -20.97
C LYS A 121 13.95 -7.25 -21.89
N ASP A 122 14.55 -8.24 -22.55
CA ASP A 122 15.53 -7.99 -23.60
C ASP A 122 14.86 -7.23 -24.75
N GLU A 123 15.49 -6.15 -25.18
CA GLU A 123 15.10 -5.37 -26.36
C GLU A 123 16.18 -5.55 -27.42
N GLN A 124 16.03 -6.59 -28.24
CA GLN A 124 16.98 -6.87 -29.32
C GLN A 124 16.68 -5.97 -30.51
N LEU A 125 17.66 -5.16 -30.90
CA LEU A 125 17.63 -4.45 -32.17
C LEU A 125 18.10 -5.35 -33.33
N PRO A 126 17.60 -5.11 -34.56
CA PRO A 126 18.12 -5.81 -35.72
C PRO A 126 19.61 -5.48 -35.90
N ALA A 127 20.36 -6.44 -36.50
CA ALA A 127 21.77 -6.24 -36.84
C ALA A 127 21.85 -5.16 -37.93
N LEU A 128 22.47 -4.03 -37.61
CA LEU A 128 22.63 -2.88 -38.50
C LEU A 128 24.13 -2.52 -38.62
N SER A 129 24.55 -2.12 -39.81
CA SER A 129 25.87 -1.56 -40.04
C SER A 129 25.80 -0.07 -40.26
N GLU A 130 26.86 0.64 -39.93
CA GLU A 130 26.96 2.08 -40.19
C GLU A 130 26.79 2.37 -41.70
N GLY A 131 25.97 3.38 -42.03
CA GLY A 131 25.63 3.70 -43.40
C GLY A 131 24.52 2.84 -44.03
N SER A 132 23.96 1.85 -43.32
CA SER A 132 22.81 1.09 -43.81
C SER A 132 21.58 1.95 -44.00
N THR A 133 20.88 1.73 -45.12
CA THR A 133 19.58 2.39 -45.38
C THR A 133 18.45 1.50 -44.84
N ILE A 134 17.55 2.10 -44.04
CA ILE A 134 16.41 1.40 -43.44
C ILE A 134 15.14 1.93 -44.04
N ALA A 135 14.16 1.07 -44.32
CA ALA A 135 12.86 1.47 -44.78
C ALA A 135 12.14 2.30 -43.72
N PHE A 136 11.72 3.51 -44.05
CA PHE A 136 10.96 4.40 -43.19
C PHE A 136 9.47 4.25 -43.46
N ASN A 137 8.72 3.72 -42.49
CA ASN A 137 7.28 3.47 -42.67
C ASN A 137 6.39 4.58 -42.12
N GLY A 138 6.97 5.58 -41.47
CA GLY A 138 6.26 6.74 -40.92
C GLY A 138 6.76 7.11 -39.51
N ALA A 139 6.40 8.34 -39.11
CA ALA A 139 6.65 8.85 -37.74
C ALA A 139 5.33 9.30 -37.11
N THR A 140 5.22 9.05 -35.81
CA THR A 140 4.11 9.55 -35.01
C THR A 140 4.62 10.59 -34.02
N CYS A 141 4.13 11.81 -34.12
CA CYS A 141 4.43 12.85 -33.17
C CYS A 141 3.41 12.79 -32.00
N THR A 142 3.89 12.52 -30.81
CA THR A 142 3.05 12.51 -29.61
C THR A 142 3.40 13.69 -28.72
N LYS A 143 2.43 14.55 -28.45
CA LYS A 143 2.58 15.64 -27.48
C LYS A 143 2.62 15.01 -26.07
N LYS A 144 3.70 15.24 -25.35
CA LYS A 144 3.86 14.83 -23.94
C LYS A 144 4.08 16.07 -23.09
N GLN A 145 3.69 15.96 -21.82
CA GLN A 145 3.96 16.95 -20.80
C GLN A 145 4.86 16.31 -19.74
N THR A 146 5.79 17.09 -19.19
CA THR A 146 6.58 16.65 -18.04
C THR A 146 5.67 16.40 -16.85
N GLU A 147 5.91 15.30 -16.18
CA GLU A 147 5.20 14.94 -14.95
C GLU A 147 6.03 15.33 -13.73
N PRO A 148 5.39 15.72 -12.61
CA PRO A 148 6.12 15.97 -11.37
C PRO A 148 6.77 14.67 -10.89
N PRO A 149 7.78 14.74 -9.98
CA PRO A 149 8.36 13.56 -9.35
C PRO A 149 7.28 12.70 -8.71
N ALA A 150 7.40 11.38 -8.87
CA ALA A 150 6.46 10.44 -8.24
C ALA A 150 6.52 10.55 -6.71
N ARG A 151 5.36 10.45 -6.07
CA ARG A 151 5.27 10.38 -4.60
C ARG A 151 6.11 9.24 -4.04
N TYR A 152 6.55 9.37 -2.80
CA TYR A 152 7.31 8.31 -2.12
C TYR A 152 6.45 7.07 -1.87
N SER A 153 6.96 5.89 -2.21
CA SER A 153 6.53 4.66 -1.57
C SER A 153 7.22 4.51 -0.22
N GLN A 154 6.71 3.65 0.67
CA GLN A 154 7.36 3.41 1.96
C GLN A 154 8.84 3.03 1.82
N GLY A 155 9.17 2.14 0.85
CA GLY A 155 10.56 1.75 0.59
C GLY A 155 11.45 2.90 0.08
N LYS A 156 10.91 3.79 -0.77
CA LYS A 156 11.65 4.99 -1.21
C LYS A 156 11.85 5.99 -0.07
N LEU A 157 10.86 6.11 0.82
CA LEU A 157 11.00 6.98 1.99
C LEU A 157 12.08 6.48 2.95
N VAL A 158 12.18 5.15 3.18
CA VAL A 158 13.27 4.55 3.95
C VAL A 158 14.64 4.91 3.34
N GLN A 159 14.77 4.83 2.02
CA GLN A 159 16.02 5.19 1.33
C GLN A 159 16.34 6.68 1.45
N GLU A 160 15.35 7.55 1.40
CA GLU A 160 15.55 8.99 1.56
C GLU A 160 15.95 9.35 2.99
N MET A 161 15.30 8.75 3.99
CA MET A 161 15.71 8.87 5.39
C MET A 161 17.17 8.43 5.61
N GLU A 162 17.60 7.35 4.93
CA GLU A 162 18.99 6.90 5.00
C GLU A 162 19.96 7.92 4.43
N LYS A 163 19.67 8.52 3.28
CA LYS A 163 20.51 9.56 2.68
C LYS A 163 20.64 10.81 3.55
N LEU A 164 19.54 11.16 4.24
CA LEU A 164 19.47 12.31 5.13
C LEU A 164 20.01 12.03 6.54
N GLY A 165 20.45 10.81 6.83
CA GLY A 165 20.92 10.42 8.16
C GLY A 165 19.82 10.39 9.23
N LEU A 166 18.57 10.13 8.84
CA LEU A 166 17.42 10.09 9.73
C LEU A 166 17.14 8.68 10.21
N GLY A 167 17.24 8.48 11.52
CA GLY A 167 17.02 7.20 12.17
C GLY A 167 18.01 6.12 11.76
N THR A 168 17.94 4.97 12.42
CA THR A 168 18.79 3.80 12.17
C THR A 168 18.11 2.81 11.23
N LYS A 169 18.82 1.80 10.76
CA LYS A 169 18.26 0.69 9.94
C LYS A 169 17.07 0.01 10.60
N SER A 170 17.08 -0.12 11.93
CA SER A 170 16.03 -0.76 12.72
C SER A 170 14.83 0.15 13.02
N THR A 171 15.00 1.47 13.01
CA THR A 171 13.96 2.42 13.45
C THR A 171 13.19 3.09 12.31
N ARG A 172 13.73 3.17 11.09
CA ARG A 172 13.10 3.89 9.98
C ARG A 172 11.70 3.35 9.64
N ALA A 173 11.54 2.02 9.62
CA ALA A 173 10.24 1.42 9.34
C ALA A 173 9.19 1.76 10.40
N SER A 174 9.56 1.69 11.70
CA SER A 174 8.66 2.02 12.80
C SER A 174 8.31 3.52 12.86
N ILE A 175 9.23 4.40 12.46
CA ILE A 175 8.97 5.84 12.31
C ILE A 175 7.89 6.06 11.25
N ILE A 176 8.02 5.45 10.07
CA ILE A 176 7.02 5.56 9.00
C ILE A 176 5.67 5.00 9.48
N GLU A 177 5.66 3.84 10.13
CA GLU A 177 4.43 3.29 10.71
C GLU A 177 3.78 4.27 11.70
N ARG A 178 4.59 4.93 12.53
CA ARG A 178 4.10 5.95 13.47
C ARG A 178 3.44 7.13 12.77
N LEU A 179 3.98 7.61 11.65
CA LEU A 179 3.36 8.68 10.85
C LEU A 179 1.95 8.30 10.38
N TYR A 180 1.73 7.03 9.97
CA TYR A 180 0.39 6.52 9.64
C TYR A 180 -0.52 6.43 10.87
N GLN A 181 0.00 5.96 12.00
CA GLN A 181 -0.78 5.83 13.25
C GLN A 181 -1.29 7.19 13.76
N VAL A 182 -0.45 8.22 13.71
CA VAL A 182 -0.83 9.60 14.09
C VAL A 182 -1.55 10.34 12.97
N LYS A 183 -1.76 9.69 11.82
CA LYS A 183 -2.47 10.23 10.65
C LYS A 183 -1.84 11.45 10.01
N TYR A 184 -0.54 11.63 10.12
CA TYR A 184 0.17 12.68 9.40
C TYR A 184 0.35 12.33 7.92
N VAL A 185 0.37 11.05 7.61
CA VAL A 185 0.40 10.54 6.23
C VAL A 185 -0.66 9.46 6.01
N GLN A 186 -1.02 9.27 4.75
CA GLN A 186 -2.01 8.28 4.30
C GLN A 186 -1.59 7.69 2.95
N ASN A 187 -2.30 6.65 2.52
CA ASN A 187 -2.16 6.00 1.20
C ASN A 187 -0.78 5.36 0.94
N ASP A 188 -0.67 4.63 -0.16
CA ASP A 188 0.58 4.14 -0.75
C ASP A 188 0.40 4.21 -2.29
N PRO A 189 1.12 5.09 -2.98
CA PRO A 189 2.20 5.98 -2.52
C PRO A 189 1.78 6.94 -1.40
N ILE A 190 2.75 7.36 -0.57
CA ILE A 190 2.54 8.17 0.63
C ILE A 190 2.05 9.57 0.26
N GLU A 191 0.99 9.99 0.92
CA GLU A 191 0.42 11.33 0.81
C GLU A 191 0.34 11.97 2.20
N PRO A 192 0.77 13.22 2.39
CA PRO A 192 0.52 13.93 3.63
C PRO A 192 -0.99 14.21 3.79
N SER A 193 -1.48 14.17 5.01
CA SER A 193 -2.81 14.66 5.37
C SER A 193 -2.79 16.18 5.57
N GLN A 194 -3.95 16.83 5.64
CA GLN A 194 -4.00 18.25 6.01
C GLN A 194 -3.45 18.49 7.41
N LEU A 195 -3.71 17.56 8.34
CA LEU A 195 -3.11 17.59 9.68
C LEU A 195 -1.57 17.50 9.60
N GLY A 196 -1.02 16.59 8.80
CA GLY A 196 0.43 16.47 8.63
C GLY A 196 1.07 17.73 8.05
N ILE A 197 0.41 18.36 7.07
CA ILE A 197 0.85 19.64 6.49
C ILE A 197 0.82 20.75 7.55
N ALA A 198 -0.30 20.90 8.26
CA ALA A 198 -0.45 21.93 9.29
C ALA A 198 0.56 21.81 10.44
N VAL A 199 0.90 20.57 10.83
CA VAL A 199 1.94 20.33 11.84
C VAL A 199 3.31 20.81 11.34
N ILE A 200 3.69 20.48 10.10
CA ILE A 200 4.97 20.93 9.53
C ILE A 200 4.98 22.44 9.35
N ASP A 201 3.94 23.05 8.81
CA ASP A 201 3.84 24.49 8.59
C ASP A 201 3.97 25.27 9.92
N ALA A 202 3.34 24.78 10.99
CA ALA A 202 3.45 25.37 12.31
C ALA A 202 4.85 25.25 12.90
N LEU A 203 5.48 24.10 12.77
CA LEU A 203 6.83 23.87 13.25
C LEU A 203 7.87 24.65 12.43
N ASP A 204 7.76 24.68 11.10
CA ASP A 204 8.64 25.49 10.23
C ASP A 204 8.57 26.98 10.58
N LYS A 205 7.39 27.45 10.97
CA LYS A 205 7.20 28.86 11.34
C LYS A 205 7.74 29.20 12.71
N PHE A 206 7.54 28.34 13.72
CA PHE A 206 7.79 28.67 15.11
C PHE A 206 8.92 27.87 15.78
N ALA A 207 9.34 26.77 15.19
CA ALA A 207 10.40 25.89 15.70
C ALA A 207 11.19 25.22 14.57
N PRO A 208 11.77 26.00 13.62
CA PRO A 208 12.31 25.49 12.37
C PRO A 208 13.42 24.46 12.52
N HIS A 209 14.22 24.52 13.58
CA HIS A 209 15.29 23.55 13.78
C HIS A 209 14.77 22.12 14.01
N ILE A 210 13.53 21.97 14.53
CA ILE A 210 12.92 20.63 14.76
C ILE A 210 12.57 19.93 13.45
N THR A 211 12.19 20.69 12.41
CA THR A 211 11.78 20.14 11.10
C THR A 211 12.94 19.84 10.16
N HIS A 212 14.11 20.43 10.43
CA HIS A 212 15.29 20.26 9.58
C HIS A 212 15.96 18.92 9.85
N ALA A 213 16.23 18.17 8.77
CA ALA A 213 16.89 16.87 8.84
C ALA A 213 18.27 16.94 9.52
N GLU A 214 18.96 18.07 9.39
CA GLU A 214 20.30 18.31 9.93
C GLU A 214 20.35 18.17 11.45
N MET A 215 19.31 18.62 12.16
CA MET A 215 19.26 18.49 13.63
C MET A 215 19.27 17.01 14.05
N THR A 216 18.41 16.20 13.46
CA THR A 216 18.35 14.77 13.77
C THR A 216 19.62 14.05 13.32
N ALA A 217 20.14 14.37 12.13
CA ALA A 217 21.38 13.79 11.64
C ALA A 217 22.60 14.15 12.52
N GLU A 218 22.62 15.36 13.10
CA GLU A 218 23.70 15.75 14.04
C GLU A 218 23.58 15.00 15.38
N LEU A 219 22.35 14.76 15.86
CA LEU A 219 22.15 13.94 17.05
C LEU A 219 22.63 12.50 16.82
N GLU A 220 22.30 11.90 15.68
CA GLU A 220 22.77 10.54 15.32
C GLU A 220 24.31 10.51 15.26
N ARG A 221 24.95 11.49 14.60
CA ARG A 221 26.44 11.62 14.58
C ARG A 221 27.02 11.81 15.99
N SER A 222 26.33 12.55 16.85
CA SER A 222 26.78 12.72 18.25
C SER A 222 26.68 11.41 19.04
N MET A 223 25.70 10.55 18.74
CA MET A 223 25.63 9.21 19.33
C MET A 223 26.84 8.34 18.90
N ASP A 224 27.21 8.41 17.62
CA ASP A 224 28.42 7.71 17.13
C ASP A 224 29.67 8.20 17.81
N ARG A 225 29.86 9.54 17.94
CA ARG A 225 30.97 10.13 18.66
C ARG A 225 31.04 9.76 20.14
N ILE A 226 29.90 9.55 20.80
CA ILE A 226 29.90 9.01 22.18
C ILE A 226 30.41 7.57 22.17
N ALA A 227 30.01 6.74 21.21
CA ALA A 227 30.47 5.36 21.11
C ALA A 227 31.97 5.27 20.82
N GLU A 228 32.51 6.22 20.07
CA GLU A 228 33.94 6.33 19.75
C GLU A 228 34.78 7.02 20.88
N GLY A 229 34.11 7.55 21.91
CA GLY A 229 34.75 8.19 23.05
C GLY A 229 35.20 9.65 22.78
N GLU A 230 34.75 10.24 21.67
CA GLU A 230 35.10 11.63 21.28
C GLU A 230 34.18 12.66 21.95
N GLN A 231 32.98 12.29 22.38
CA GLN A 231 32.01 13.11 23.10
C GLN A 231 31.49 12.41 24.33
N THR A 232 31.03 13.18 25.32
CA THR A 232 30.33 12.62 26.48
C THR A 232 28.82 12.70 26.34
N LYS A 233 28.09 11.73 26.90
CA LYS A 233 26.65 11.77 26.97
C LYS A 233 26.11 13.07 27.60
N ALA A 234 26.80 13.60 28.62
CA ALA A 234 26.41 14.82 29.33
C ALA A 234 26.41 16.04 28.41
N GLU A 235 27.46 16.23 27.61
CA GLU A 235 27.55 17.31 26.64
C GLU A 235 26.45 17.25 25.57
N VAL A 236 26.17 16.06 25.01
CA VAL A 236 25.12 15.90 23.98
C VAL A 236 23.76 16.18 24.57
N VAL A 237 23.46 15.68 25.77
CA VAL A 237 22.15 15.91 26.44
C VAL A 237 22.00 17.41 26.78
N GLU A 238 23.03 18.09 27.26
CA GLU A 238 22.95 19.53 27.58
C GLU A 238 22.72 20.38 26.34
N THR A 239 23.45 20.11 25.26
CA THR A 239 23.30 20.81 23.98
C THR A 239 21.87 20.61 23.43
N SER A 240 21.36 19.38 23.45
CA SER A 240 20.00 19.03 22.97
C SER A 240 18.90 19.69 23.83
N ARG A 241 19.10 19.76 25.17
CA ARG A 241 18.18 20.40 26.10
C ARG A 241 18.11 21.92 25.85
N ASN A 242 19.23 22.55 25.62
CA ASN A 242 19.29 23.98 25.34
C ASN A 242 18.60 24.32 24.02
N LEU A 243 18.86 23.55 22.97
CA LEU A 243 18.18 23.71 21.69
C LEU A 243 16.65 23.53 21.85
N LEU A 244 16.21 22.46 22.50
CA LEU A 244 14.78 22.20 22.72
C LEU A 244 14.12 23.31 23.55
N ALA A 245 14.79 23.82 24.58
CA ALA A 245 14.29 24.92 25.40
C ALA A 245 14.11 26.20 24.57
N GLN A 246 15.02 26.48 23.66
CA GLN A 246 14.94 27.62 22.75
C GLN A 246 13.76 27.47 21.78
N GLU A 247 13.62 26.32 21.14
CA GLU A 247 12.53 26.05 20.20
C GLU A 247 11.15 26.11 20.89
N LEU A 248 11.05 25.57 22.11
CA LEU A 248 9.81 25.65 22.89
C LEU A 248 9.50 27.10 23.32
N ALA A 249 10.51 27.90 23.69
CA ALA A 249 10.32 29.31 24.01
C ALA A 249 9.78 30.12 22.82
N ASN A 250 10.14 29.74 21.59
CA ASN A 250 9.61 30.35 20.37
C ASN A 250 8.18 29.86 20.06
N LEU A 251 7.89 28.57 20.26
CA LEU A 251 6.61 27.95 19.91
C LEU A 251 5.48 28.29 20.90
N MET A 252 5.76 28.27 22.21
CA MET A 252 4.73 28.40 23.27
C MET A 252 3.88 29.67 23.20
N PRO A 253 4.41 30.87 22.85
CA PRO A 253 3.62 32.06 22.68
C PRO A 253 2.55 31.97 21.57
N HIS A 254 2.74 31.07 20.63
CA HIS A 254 1.87 30.85 19.46
C HIS A 254 0.97 29.62 19.59
N SER A 255 0.86 29.05 20.80
CA SER A 255 0.14 27.80 21.03
C SER A 255 -1.36 27.85 20.62
N GLU A 256 -2.03 28.98 20.77
CA GLU A 256 -3.43 29.17 20.34
C GLU A 256 -3.53 29.17 18.80
N GLU A 257 -2.67 29.92 18.11
CA GLU A 257 -2.63 29.95 16.64
C GLU A 257 -2.37 28.55 16.06
N VAL A 258 -1.44 27.82 16.68
CA VAL A 258 -1.13 26.44 16.28
C VAL A 258 -2.32 25.51 16.54
N ALA A 259 -2.97 25.62 17.69
CA ALA A 259 -4.14 24.81 18.04
C ALA A 259 -5.29 25.02 17.05
N ASP A 260 -5.57 26.26 16.67
CA ASP A 260 -6.60 26.59 15.69
C ASP A 260 -6.27 26.02 14.31
N ALA A 261 -5.04 26.21 13.82
CA ALA A 261 -4.61 25.65 12.54
C ALA A 261 -4.68 24.11 12.49
N LEU A 262 -4.32 23.43 13.58
CA LEU A 262 -4.44 21.98 13.68
C LEU A 262 -5.90 21.51 13.74
N SER A 263 -6.75 22.26 14.44
CA SER A 263 -8.21 22.00 14.51
C SER A 263 -8.86 22.10 13.14
N ASP A 264 -8.53 23.15 12.38
CA ASP A 264 -9.02 23.37 11.02
C ASP A 264 -8.54 22.26 10.07
N ALA A 265 -7.30 21.85 10.20
CA ALA A 265 -6.74 20.76 9.40
C ALA A 265 -7.42 19.41 9.70
N VAL A 266 -7.71 19.10 10.97
CA VAL A 266 -8.47 17.90 11.35
C VAL A 266 -9.88 17.95 10.78
N ALA A 267 -10.52 19.12 10.80
CA ALA A 267 -11.84 19.30 10.20
C ALA A 267 -11.81 19.11 8.67
N ALA A 268 -10.76 19.62 8.01
CA ALA A 268 -10.55 19.47 6.57
C ALA A 268 -10.31 18.00 6.18
N ASP A 269 -9.51 17.26 6.93
CA ASP A 269 -9.30 15.81 6.71
C ASP A 269 -10.57 14.97 6.91
N ALA A 270 -11.48 15.44 7.77
CA ALA A 270 -12.76 14.78 8.01
C ALA A 270 -13.88 15.22 7.05
N TYR A 271 -13.66 16.25 6.24
CA TYR A 271 -14.67 16.84 5.36
C TYR A 271 -15.16 15.86 4.29
N VAL A 272 -16.48 15.81 4.11
CA VAL A 272 -17.13 14.96 3.11
C VAL A 272 -17.89 15.81 2.07
N GLY A 273 -18.49 16.91 2.51
CA GLY A 273 -19.27 17.79 1.67
C GLY A 273 -20.25 18.64 2.48
N PRO A 274 -21.06 19.49 1.83
CA PRO A 274 -22.02 20.35 2.55
C PRO A 274 -23.23 19.57 3.04
N CYS A 275 -23.75 19.96 4.21
CA CYS A 275 -24.97 19.40 4.77
C CYS A 275 -26.21 19.90 4.00
N PRO A 276 -27.11 19.02 3.54
CA PRO A 276 -28.28 19.42 2.78
C PRO A 276 -29.33 20.19 3.63
N LYS A 277 -29.27 20.07 4.95
CA LYS A 277 -30.23 20.71 5.86
C LYS A 277 -29.80 22.13 6.31
N CYS A 278 -28.52 22.33 6.62
CA CYS A 278 -28.04 23.60 7.20
C CYS A 278 -26.85 24.23 6.46
N GLY A 279 -26.32 23.58 5.42
CA GLY A 279 -25.19 24.08 4.63
C GLY A 279 -23.81 23.94 5.30
N LYS A 280 -23.73 23.66 6.62
CA LYS A 280 -22.46 23.41 7.31
C LYS A 280 -21.83 22.08 6.85
N ASP A 281 -20.59 21.83 7.21
CA ASP A 281 -19.84 20.66 6.77
C ASP A 281 -20.40 19.33 7.29
N LEU A 282 -20.45 18.34 6.42
CA LEU A 282 -20.57 16.94 6.78
C LEU A 282 -19.18 16.37 7.00
N GLN A 283 -18.97 15.70 8.12
CA GLN A 283 -17.68 15.20 8.56
C GLN A 283 -17.73 13.71 8.90
N LEU A 284 -16.64 13.00 8.61
CA LEU A 284 -16.39 11.64 9.08
C LEU A 284 -16.14 11.66 10.59
N LYS A 285 -17.00 10.98 11.34
CA LYS A 285 -16.94 10.90 12.82
C LYS A 285 -16.95 9.44 13.28
N ALA A 286 -16.31 9.17 14.42
CA ALA A 286 -16.37 7.87 15.07
C ALA A 286 -17.34 7.92 16.27
N SER A 287 -18.23 6.96 16.37
CA SER A 287 -19.10 6.80 17.53
C SER A 287 -18.29 6.41 18.77
N HIS A 288 -18.42 7.14 19.86
CA HIS A 288 -17.74 6.82 21.12
C HIS A 288 -18.18 5.47 21.70
N LYS A 289 -19.45 5.09 21.51
CA LYS A 289 -20.04 3.86 22.06
C LYS A 289 -19.68 2.62 21.21
N THR A 290 -19.82 2.71 19.90
CA THR A 290 -19.72 1.54 19.00
C THR A 290 -18.42 1.49 18.21
N LYS A 291 -17.61 2.55 18.28
CA LYS A 291 -16.38 2.72 17.46
C LYS A 291 -16.63 2.62 15.94
N SER A 292 -17.90 2.66 15.52
CA SER A 292 -18.26 2.67 14.12
C SER A 292 -18.13 4.07 13.53
N MET A 293 -17.71 4.15 12.27
CA MET A 293 -17.67 5.40 11.53
C MET A 293 -19.07 5.77 11.03
N PHE A 294 -19.37 7.05 11.03
CA PHE A 294 -20.58 7.64 10.46
C PHE A 294 -20.26 9.03 9.91
N ILE A 295 -21.13 9.58 9.08
CA ILE A 295 -21.06 10.98 8.67
C ILE A 295 -22.03 11.78 9.56
N GLY A 296 -21.53 12.86 10.17
CA GLY A 296 -22.33 13.74 11.00
C GLY A 296 -22.11 15.20 10.61
N CYS A 297 -23.16 16.02 10.75
CA CYS A 297 -23.07 17.45 10.52
C CYS A 297 -22.21 18.13 11.59
N ALA A 298 -21.39 19.10 11.19
CA ALA A 298 -20.63 19.97 12.10
C ALA A 298 -21.54 20.94 12.88
N GLY A 299 -22.78 21.12 12.42
CA GLY A 299 -23.79 21.96 13.10
C GLY A 299 -24.47 21.31 14.30
N TRP A 300 -24.02 20.14 14.77
CA TRP A 300 -24.54 19.54 16.00
C TRP A 300 -24.30 20.46 17.22
N PRO A 301 -25.27 20.62 18.15
CA PRO A 301 -26.56 19.92 18.25
C PRO A 301 -27.71 20.53 17.43
N ASP A 302 -27.55 21.72 16.84
CA ASP A 302 -28.61 22.42 16.12
C ASP A 302 -29.05 21.69 14.83
N CYS A 303 -28.14 20.89 14.26
CA CYS A 303 -28.40 20.07 13.10
C CYS A 303 -28.05 18.61 13.40
N ASP A 304 -29.04 17.74 13.35
CA ASP A 304 -29.00 16.31 13.70
C ASP A 304 -28.73 15.38 12.52
N VAL A 305 -28.37 15.92 11.35
CA VAL A 305 -28.13 15.13 10.14
C VAL A 305 -26.98 14.17 10.32
N THR A 306 -27.26 12.88 10.13
CA THR A 306 -26.27 11.80 10.19
C THR A 306 -26.53 10.77 9.10
N TYR A 307 -25.45 10.17 8.57
CA TYR A 307 -25.51 9.08 7.60
C TYR A 307 -24.67 7.90 8.07
N PRO A 308 -25.22 6.68 8.05
CA PRO A 308 -24.48 5.47 8.39
C PRO A 308 -23.47 5.12 7.31
N LEU A 309 -22.34 4.54 7.71
CA LEU A 309 -21.31 4.06 6.79
C LEU A 309 -21.10 2.55 6.92
N PRO A 310 -20.78 1.87 5.83
CA PRO A 310 -20.37 0.48 5.87
C PRO A 310 -19.02 0.33 6.57
N LYS A 311 -18.72 -0.91 7.01
CA LYS A 311 -17.40 -1.23 7.57
C LYS A 311 -16.34 -1.20 6.47
N GLY A 312 -15.19 -0.62 6.77
CA GLY A 312 -14.04 -0.53 5.86
C GLY A 312 -13.31 0.80 6.01
N LYS A 313 -12.29 1.01 5.20
CA LYS A 313 -11.65 2.31 5.04
C LYS A 313 -12.58 3.21 4.23
N ILE A 314 -12.88 4.39 4.74
CA ILE A 314 -13.77 5.37 4.12
C ILE A 314 -12.94 6.59 3.74
N GLU A 315 -13.06 7.02 2.50
CA GLU A 315 -12.41 8.20 1.96
C GLU A 315 -13.48 9.06 1.26
N ALA A 316 -13.50 10.36 1.52
CA ALA A 316 -14.34 11.28 0.75
C ALA A 316 -13.85 11.35 -0.69
N VAL A 317 -14.76 11.54 -1.64
CA VAL A 317 -14.42 11.77 -3.05
C VAL A 317 -14.99 13.12 -3.48
N PRO A 318 -14.27 13.86 -4.36
CA PRO A 318 -14.69 15.20 -4.78
C PRO A 318 -16.00 15.19 -5.59
N GLU A 319 -16.26 14.10 -6.31
CA GLU A 319 -17.37 13.98 -7.22
C GLU A 319 -18.69 13.80 -6.43
N LYS A 320 -19.70 14.57 -6.84
CA LYS A 320 -21.06 14.44 -6.31
C LYS A 320 -21.77 13.26 -6.97
N CYS A 321 -22.72 12.69 -6.25
CA CYS A 321 -23.57 11.62 -6.77
C CYS A 321 -24.34 12.10 -8.01
N PRO A 322 -24.20 11.46 -9.18
CA PRO A 322 -24.89 11.87 -10.39
C PRO A 322 -26.41 11.73 -10.32
N THR A 323 -26.91 10.89 -9.38
CA THR A 323 -28.35 10.63 -9.23
C THR A 323 -29.04 11.66 -8.33
N CYS A 324 -28.42 12.09 -7.23
CA CYS A 324 -29.07 12.94 -6.22
C CYS A 324 -28.24 14.18 -5.83
N GLY A 325 -27.03 14.38 -6.37
CA GLY A 325 -26.18 15.53 -6.06
C GLY A 325 -25.50 15.52 -4.68
N MET A 326 -25.77 14.49 -3.85
CA MET A 326 -25.15 14.33 -2.53
C MET A 326 -23.68 13.97 -2.62
N PRO A 327 -22.88 14.24 -1.59
CA PRO A 327 -21.51 13.77 -1.52
C PRO A 327 -21.40 12.23 -1.68
N GLN A 328 -20.24 11.78 -2.12
CA GLN A 328 -19.92 10.37 -2.25
C GLN A 328 -18.69 10.01 -1.40
N VAL A 329 -18.58 8.74 -1.06
CA VAL A 329 -17.43 8.17 -0.37
C VAL A 329 -16.95 6.93 -1.09
N LYS A 330 -15.62 6.76 -1.11
CA LYS A 330 -14.97 5.52 -1.54
C LYS A 330 -14.82 4.61 -0.34
N VAL A 331 -15.35 3.41 -0.46
CA VAL A 331 -15.33 2.38 0.58
C VAL A 331 -14.40 1.27 0.15
N THR A 332 -13.37 1.00 0.95
CA THR A 332 -12.44 -0.12 0.76
C THR A 332 -12.62 -1.10 1.91
N ALA A 333 -13.32 -2.20 1.66
CA ALA A 333 -13.52 -3.25 2.64
C ALA A 333 -12.50 -4.39 2.47
N PHE A 334 -12.26 -5.15 3.53
CA PHE A 334 -11.33 -6.28 3.51
C PHE A 334 -11.70 -7.28 2.40
N ARG A 335 -10.77 -7.62 1.55
CA ARG A 335 -10.92 -8.56 0.42
C ARG A 335 -11.98 -8.16 -0.64
N SER A 336 -12.35 -6.89 -0.73
CA SER A 336 -13.24 -6.40 -1.78
C SER A 336 -12.57 -5.31 -2.61
N LYS A 337 -13.05 -5.12 -3.84
CA LYS A 337 -12.60 -3.98 -4.65
C LYS A 337 -13.14 -2.68 -4.04
N PRO A 338 -12.37 -1.59 -4.06
CA PRO A 338 -12.87 -0.27 -3.69
C PRO A 338 -14.11 0.09 -4.51
N ARG A 339 -15.12 0.67 -3.85
CA ARG A 339 -16.32 1.16 -4.53
C ARG A 339 -16.65 2.58 -4.08
N VAL A 340 -17.12 3.39 -5.00
CA VAL A 340 -17.69 4.71 -4.71
C VAL A 340 -19.20 4.56 -4.49
N GLN A 341 -19.72 5.17 -3.44
CA GLN A 341 -21.15 5.13 -3.13
C GLN A 341 -21.64 6.47 -2.60
N CYS A 342 -22.90 6.79 -2.85
CA CYS A 342 -23.57 7.93 -2.28
C CYS A 342 -23.67 7.79 -0.75
N ILE A 343 -23.53 8.90 -0.01
CA ILE A 343 -23.69 8.91 1.45
C ILE A 343 -25.15 8.72 1.88
N ASP A 344 -26.10 9.10 1.02
CA ASP A 344 -27.53 8.89 1.30
C ASP A 344 -27.92 7.42 1.07
N PRO A 345 -28.27 6.67 2.11
CA PRO A 345 -28.67 5.27 1.96
C PRO A 345 -29.90 5.05 1.09
N ALA A 346 -30.77 6.06 1.01
CA ALA A 346 -32.01 5.99 0.22
C ALA A 346 -31.81 6.31 -1.26
N CYS A 347 -30.61 6.80 -1.64
CA CYS A 347 -30.33 7.15 -3.02
C CYS A 347 -30.43 5.93 -3.95
N ALA A 348 -31.08 6.10 -5.10
CA ALA A 348 -31.24 5.04 -6.11
C ALA A 348 -29.87 4.47 -6.57
N SER A 349 -28.78 5.27 -6.57
CA SER A 349 -27.43 4.79 -6.90
C SER A 349 -26.86 3.78 -5.91
N ASN A 350 -27.41 3.69 -4.68
CA ASN A 350 -27.03 2.71 -3.67
C ASN A 350 -27.92 1.45 -3.69
N GLN A 351 -29.01 1.49 -4.45
CA GLN A 351 -29.90 0.34 -4.60
C GLN A 351 -29.29 -0.62 -5.62
N GLU A 352 -28.96 -1.82 -5.17
CA GLU A 352 -28.66 -2.91 -6.07
C GLU A 352 -30.01 -3.41 -6.67
N PRO A 353 -30.05 -3.82 -7.94
CA PRO A 353 -31.23 -4.42 -8.50
C PRO A 353 -31.67 -5.59 -7.61
N GLU A 354 -32.94 -5.65 -7.28
CA GLU A 354 -33.50 -6.76 -6.52
C GLU A 354 -33.40 -8.05 -7.34
N VAL A 355 -32.75 -9.06 -6.76
CA VAL A 355 -32.58 -10.37 -7.41
C VAL A 355 -33.57 -11.36 -6.76
N VAL A 356 -34.54 -11.81 -7.52
CA VAL A 356 -35.43 -12.90 -7.09
C VAL A 356 -34.59 -14.18 -7.01
N VAL A 357 -34.57 -14.78 -5.83
CA VAL A 357 -33.72 -15.94 -5.54
C VAL A 357 -34.49 -17.25 -5.70
N GLY A 358 -35.78 -17.20 -5.43
CA GLY A 358 -36.67 -18.34 -5.51
C GLY A 358 -37.88 -18.18 -4.57
N LYS A 359 -38.66 -19.24 -4.36
CA LYS A 359 -39.84 -19.21 -3.51
C LYS A 359 -39.49 -19.22 -2.02
N CYS A 360 -40.32 -18.55 -1.22
CA CYS A 360 -40.14 -18.57 0.23
C CYS A 360 -40.73 -19.88 0.81
N PRO A 361 -39.93 -20.73 1.46
CA PRO A 361 -40.44 -22.01 1.98
C PRO A 361 -41.49 -21.82 3.07
N VAL A 362 -41.33 -20.85 3.95
CA VAL A 362 -42.26 -20.55 5.06
C VAL A 362 -43.60 -20.05 4.54
N CYS A 363 -43.62 -19.25 3.47
CA CYS A 363 -44.86 -18.82 2.84
C CYS A 363 -45.52 -19.95 2.06
N ALA A 364 -44.75 -20.79 1.39
CA ALA A 364 -45.25 -21.96 0.67
C ALA A 364 -45.97 -22.96 1.60
N GLU A 365 -45.43 -23.22 2.79
CA GLU A 365 -46.09 -24.05 3.82
C GLU A 365 -47.43 -23.46 4.27
N ARG A 366 -47.61 -22.13 4.16
CA ARG A 366 -48.87 -21.43 4.48
C ARG A 366 -49.78 -21.27 3.26
N GLY A 367 -49.45 -21.88 2.12
CA GLY A 367 -50.20 -21.77 0.87
C GLY A 367 -50.09 -20.41 0.17
N LEU A 368 -49.10 -19.60 0.54
CA LEU A 368 -48.84 -18.28 -0.05
C LEU A 368 -47.73 -18.36 -1.08
N ASP A 369 -47.98 -17.87 -2.28
CA ASP A 369 -46.98 -17.78 -3.35
C ASP A 369 -46.15 -16.47 -3.23
N LYS A 370 -45.07 -16.50 -2.44
CA LYS A 370 -44.19 -15.36 -2.20
C LYS A 370 -42.73 -15.71 -2.52
N ASN A 371 -41.99 -14.71 -3.01
CA ASN A 371 -40.60 -14.89 -3.39
C ASN A 371 -39.64 -14.44 -2.26
N LEU A 372 -38.48 -15.05 -2.27
CA LEU A 372 -37.31 -14.56 -1.56
C LEU A 372 -36.51 -13.65 -2.48
N ILE A 373 -36.17 -12.44 -2.00
CA ILE A 373 -35.49 -11.42 -2.76
C ILE A 373 -34.17 -11.04 -2.06
N ALA A 374 -33.07 -11.10 -2.80
CA ALA A 374 -31.83 -10.55 -2.35
C ALA A 374 -31.85 -9.03 -2.57
N ARG A 375 -31.72 -8.28 -1.47
CA ARG A 375 -31.73 -6.82 -1.48
C ARG A 375 -30.82 -6.23 -0.42
N ARG A 376 -30.49 -4.96 -0.56
CA ARG A 376 -29.72 -4.19 0.41
C ARG A 376 -30.67 -3.42 1.34
N ASN A 377 -30.46 -3.54 2.63
CA ASN A 377 -31.23 -2.76 3.60
C ASN A 377 -30.84 -1.26 3.48
N PRO A 378 -31.77 -0.35 3.23
CA PRO A 378 -31.45 1.09 3.02
C PRO A 378 -30.88 1.76 4.25
N ARG A 379 -31.18 1.30 5.47
CA ARG A 379 -30.66 1.90 6.72
C ARG A 379 -29.28 1.38 7.10
N THR A 380 -29.03 0.09 6.92
CA THR A 380 -27.78 -0.56 7.37
C THR A 380 -26.80 -0.81 6.25
N LEU A 381 -27.19 -0.62 5.01
CA LEU A 381 -26.46 -0.93 3.78
C LEU A 381 -25.98 -2.39 3.68
N LYS A 382 -26.55 -3.30 4.50
CA LYS A 382 -26.23 -4.73 4.47
C LYS A 382 -27.11 -5.48 3.52
N ARG A 383 -26.51 -6.40 2.77
CA ARG A 383 -27.23 -7.34 1.89
C ARG A 383 -27.82 -8.49 2.68
N SER A 384 -29.03 -8.89 2.33
CA SER A 384 -29.68 -10.08 2.86
C SER A 384 -30.75 -10.56 1.88
N ILE A 385 -31.11 -11.82 1.94
CA ILE A 385 -32.30 -12.36 1.30
C ILE A 385 -33.46 -12.20 2.28
N THR A 386 -34.58 -11.62 1.82
CA THR A 386 -35.78 -11.40 2.64
C THR A 386 -37.01 -11.81 1.82
N CYS A 387 -38.02 -12.29 2.51
CA CYS A 387 -39.29 -12.57 1.87
C CYS A 387 -40.01 -11.30 1.38
N GLU A 388 -40.69 -11.33 0.26
CA GLU A 388 -41.53 -10.22 -0.20
C GLU A 388 -42.56 -9.81 0.86
N ASN A 389 -43.11 -10.78 1.58
CA ASN A 389 -44.04 -10.57 2.70
C ASN A 389 -43.31 -10.60 4.05
N PHE A 390 -42.23 -9.82 4.16
CA PHE A 390 -41.36 -9.87 5.33
C PHE A 390 -42.05 -9.45 6.65
N ASP A 391 -43.01 -8.55 6.57
CA ASP A 391 -43.72 -8.03 7.76
C ASP A 391 -44.54 -9.11 8.47
N GLU A 392 -45.08 -10.07 7.73
CA GLU A 392 -45.83 -11.20 8.27
C GLU A 392 -45.03 -12.50 8.37
N CYS A 393 -44.11 -12.71 7.42
CA CYS A 393 -43.36 -13.95 7.30
C CYS A 393 -42.09 -13.97 8.16
N GLN A 394 -41.46 -12.81 8.33
CA GLN A 394 -40.20 -12.60 9.08
C GLN A 394 -39.00 -13.44 8.56
N THR A 395 -39.12 -14.07 7.39
CA THR A 395 -38.04 -14.91 6.82
C THR A 395 -36.92 -14.06 6.26
N ARG A 396 -35.74 -14.28 6.78
CA ARG A 396 -34.52 -13.58 6.39
C ARG A 396 -33.31 -14.49 6.47
N TYR A 397 -32.47 -14.44 5.41
CA TYR A 397 -31.17 -15.14 5.35
C TYR A 397 -30.02 -14.14 5.21
N PRO A 398 -28.92 -14.33 5.91
CA PRO A 398 -27.73 -13.50 5.75
C PRO A 398 -27.06 -13.78 4.40
N LEU A 399 -26.44 -12.75 3.82
CA LEU A 399 -25.62 -12.85 2.60
C LEU A 399 -24.22 -12.31 2.84
N PRO A 400 -23.21 -12.84 2.15
CA PRO A 400 -21.93 -12.20 2.02
C PRO A 400 -22.08 -10.78 1.47
N GLN A 401 -21.33 -9.84 2.00
CA GLN A 401 -21.42 -8.43 1.61
C GLN A 401 -20.59 -8.09 0.34
N TYR A 402 -20.17 -9.12 -0.42
CA TYR A 402 -19.32 -9.04 -1.61
C TYR A 402 -19.71 -10.11 -2.64
N GLY A 403 -19.29 -9.91 -3.88
CA GLY A 403 -19.57 -10.82 -5.01
C GLY A 403 -20.97 -10.65 -5.62
N ASP A 404 -21.15 -11.20 -6.83
CA ASP A 404 -22.41 -11.14 -7.56
C ASP A 404 -23.29 -12.34 -7.19
N ILE A 405 -24.58 -12.09 -6.97
CA ILE A 405 -25.56 -13.11 -6.60
C ILE A 405 -26.14 -13.73 -7.86
N VAL A 406 -25.98 -15.02 -8.00
CA VAL A 406 -26.59 -15.80 -9.10
C VAL A 406 -27.55 -16.82 -8.48
N PRO A 407 -28.85 -16.67 -8.71
CA PRO A 407 -29.84 -17.69 -8.31
C PRO A 407 -29.56 -19.05 -8.96
N THR A 408 -29.91 -20.12 -8.27
CA THR A 408 -29.84 -21.48 -8.81
C THR A 408 -31.21 -22.12 -8.74
N GLU A 409 -31.43 -23.21 -9.46
CA GLU A 409 -32.66 -24.01 -9.38
C GLU A 409 -32.66 -24.98 -8.18
N GLU A 410 -31.55 -25.05 -7.45
CA GLU A 410 -31.38 -25.95 -6.33
C GLU A 410 -31.94 -25.35 -5.04
N VAL A 411 -32.44 -26.23 -4.18
CA VAL A 411 -32.98 -25.90 -2.85
C VAL A 411 -32.17 -26.64 -1.77
N CYS A 412 -32.11 -26.06 -0.59
CA CYS A 412 -31.44 -26.67 0.56
C CYS A 412 -32.27 -27.89 1.02
N GLU A 413 -31.67 -29.07 1.12
CA GLU A 413 -32.32 -30.32 1.54
C GLU A 413 -32.86 -30.25 2.97
N HIS A 414 -32.31 -29.36 3.83
CA HIS A 414 -32.70 -29.25 5.24
C HIS A 414 -33.87 -28.29 5.49
N CYS A 415 -33.94 -27.16 4.74
CA CYS A 415 -34.90 -26.11 5.04
C CYS A 415 -35.72 -25.65 3.81
N GLY A 416 -35.52 -26.27 2.66
CA GLY A 416 -36.26 -25.93 1.42
C GLY A 416 -35.94 -24.55 0.86
N ALA A 417 -35.01 -23.80 1.43
CA ALA A 417 -34.63 -22.46 0.97
C ALA A 417 -33.89 -22.56 -0.37
N PRO A 418 -34.12 -21.64 -1.33
CA PRO A 418 -33.35 -21.55 -2.57
C PRO A 418 -31.87 -21.32 -2.32
N MET A 419 -31.02 -21.98 -3.08
CA MET A 419 -29.58 -21.81 -3.00
C MET A 419 -29.10 -20.76 -4.01
N VAL A 420 -28.04 -20.06 -3.67
CA VAL A 420 -27.44 -19.04 -4.51
C VAL A 420 -25.93 -19.25 -4.65
N VAL A 421 -25.39 -18.95 -5.82
CA VAL A 421 -23.94 -18.90 -6.06
C VAL A 421 -23.48 -17.47 -5.96
N ILE A 422 -22.48 -17.23 -5.11
CA ILE A 422 -21.80 -15.94 -5.02
C ILE A 422 -20.54 -15.98 -5.89
N LYS A 423 -20.53 -15.25 -7.00
CA LYS A 423 -19.36 -15.13 -7.86
C LYS A 423 -18.40 -14.11 -7.26
N THR A 424 -17.18 -14.53 -6.96
CA THR A 424 -16.12 -13.67 -6.41
C THR A 424 -14.91 -13.70 -7.31
N ALA A 425 -13.98 -12.76 -7.11
CA ALA A 425 -12.69 -12.72 -7.84
C ALA A 425 -11.82 -13.98 -7.60
N ARG A 426 -12.13 -14.78 -6.57
CA ARG A 426 -11.42 -16.03 -6.22
C ARG A 426 -12.13 -17.29 -6.70
N GLY A 427 -13.25 -17.13 -7.40
CA GLY A 427 -14.11 -18.21 -7.87
C GLY A 427 -15.50 -18.17 -7.26
N PRO A 428 -16.42 -19.04 -7.76
CA PRO A 428 -17.78 -19.15 -7.24
C PRO A 428 -17.78 -19.82 -5.86
N TRP A 429 -18.71 -19.36 -5.01
CA TRP A 429 -18.99 -19.94 -3.70
C TRP A 429 -20.53 -20.14 -3.58
N LYS A 430 -20.94 -21.30 -3.09
CA LYS A 430 -22.35 -21.71 -3.00
C LYS A 430 -22.80 -21.85 -1.56
#